data_4bd634c62dd4267081984dec34c7278f
#
_entry.id   4bd634c62dd4267081984dec34c7278f
#
_cell.length_a   1.000
_cell.length_b   1.000
_cell.length_c   1.000
_cell.angle_alpha   90.00
_cell.angle_beta   90.00
_cell.angle_gamma   90.00
#
_symmetry.space_group_name_H-M   'P 1'
#
loop_
_entity.id
_entity.type
_entity.pdbx_description
1 polymer ?
#
loop_
_entity_poly.entity_id
_entity_poly.type
_entity_poly.pdbx_seq_one_letter_code
_entity_poly.pdbx_strand_id
1 'polypeptide(L)'
;DGSGDLILVGDNLVAAGQKAISVIALPSGSETAKIVSKIVTEEPVQRLVAADNKLFTVTADGNVAAYGKTKHHSESVATDPGVIVDDNQTISVGGEQAVSDLLALGDPSGYAFWFGKCDNDQLAALIARSPFEQLAIIDEDSDSVDRMRRDLDHKQKYGKVTVHVGTATESMLPSYVGNMIFLQPSESGGFDPSAVQRLYHAVRPY
;
A
#
# COMPACT_ATOMS: atom_id res chain seq x y z
N ASP A 1 -4.19 27.95 -16.72
CA ASP A 1 -2.99 27.47 -16.03
C ASP A 1 -3.18 25.99 -15.70
N GLY A 2 -2.66 25.13 -16.58
CA GLY A 2 -2.67 23.70 -16.39
C GLY A 2 -1.39 23.25 -15.66
N SER A 3 -1.32 23.49 -14.36
CA SER A 3 -0.18 23.06 -13.53
C SER A 3 -0.41 21.69 -12.86
N GLY A 4 -1.52 21.03 -13.18
CA GLY A 4 -1.90 19.76 -12.60
C GLY A 4 -1.92 18.62 -13.62
N ASP A 5 -2.55 17.52 -13.23
CA ASP A 5 -2.67 16.30 -14.02
C ASP A 5 -3.65 16.45 -15.18
N LEU A 6 -3.48 15.65 -16.23
CA LEU A 6 -4.31 15.64 -17.43
C LEU A 6 -4.64 14.20 -17.81
N ILE A 7 -5.91 13.85 -17.84
CA ILE A 7 -6.35 12.49 -18.18
C ILE A 7 -7.40 12.50 -19.28
N LEU A 8 -7.43 11.45 -20.10
CA LEU A 8 -8.46 11.19 -21.09
C LEU A 8 -9.52 10.26 -20.50
N VAL A 9 -10.79 10.69 -20.53
CA VAL A 9 -11.94 9.92 -20.00
C VAL A 9 -13.04 9.87 -21.06
N GLY A 10 -13.12 8.77 -21.79
CA GLY A 10 -13.97 8.67 -22.97
C GLY A 10 -13.55 9.71 -24.01
N ASP A 11 -14.53 10.52 -24.48
CA ASP A 11 -14.30 11.59 -25.46
C ASP A 11 -13.98 12.94 -24.80
N ASN A 12 -13.67 12.94 -23.50
CA ASN A 12 -13.39 14.16 -22.75
C ASN A 12 -11.96 14.16 -22.20
N LEU A 13 -11.35 15.32 -22.26
CA LEU A 13 -10.10 15.60 -21.58
C LEU A 13 -10.43 16.26 -20.23
N VAL A 14 -9.88 15.70 -19.14
CA VAL A 14 -10.04 16.26 -17.80
C VAL A 14 -8.71 16.84 -17.36
N ALA A 15 -8.70 18.14 -17.10
CA ALA A 15 -7.50 18.89 -16.74
C ALA A 15 -7.62 19.44 -15.32
N ALA A 16 -6.65 19.13 -14.48
CA ALA A 16 -6.49 19.73 -13.16
C ALA A 16 -5.76 21.07 -13.25
N GLY A 17 -6.22 22.02 -12.47
CA GLY A 17 -5.60 23.34 -12.32
C GLY A 17 -5.44 23.71 -10.85
N GLN A 18 -5.00 24.94 -10.58
CA GLN A 18 -4.75 25.41 -9.20
C GLN A 18 -5.99 25.45 -8.32
N LYS A 19 -7.17 25.81 -8.89
CA LYS A 19 -8.43 25.94 -8.14
C LYS A 19 -9.63 25.40 -8.90
N ALA A 20 -9.42 24.59 -9.92
CA ALA A 20 -10.51 24.01 -10.68
C ALA A 20 -10.05 22.82 -11.52
N ILE A 21 -11.00 21.92 -11.74
CA ILE A 21 -10.89 20.84 -12.71
C ILE A 21 -11.77 21.21 -13.89
N SER A 22 -11.23 21.19 -15.08
CA SER A 22 -11.96 21.47 -16.33
C SER A 22 -12.20 20.18 -17.11
N VAL A 23 -13.44 19.93 -17.50
CA VAL A 23 -13.79 18.85 -18.42
C VAL A 23 -13.98 19.47 -19.81
N ILE A 24 -13.20 18.98 -20.75
CA ILE A 24 -13.10 19.52 -22.10
C ILE A 24 -13.58 18.44 -23.08
N ALA A 25 -14.64 18.69 -23.80
CA ALA A 25 -15.05 17.82 -24.91
C ALA A 25 -14.03 17.95 -26.05
N LEU A 26 -13.51 16.81 -26.49
CA LEU A 26 -12.61 16.77 -27.63
C LEU A 26 -13.43 16.98 -28.92
N PRO A 27 -12.85 17.69 -29.90
CA PRO A 27 -13.58 17.96 -31.15
C PRO A 27 -13.76 16.68 -31.96
N SER A 28 -14.94 16.52 -32.54
CA SER A 28 -15.18 15.56 -33.62
C SER A 28 -15.28 16.29 -34.95
N GLY A 29 -14.43 15.95 -35.91
CA GLY A 29 -14.40 16.60 -37.23
C GLY A 29 -13.81 18.02 -37.18
N SER A 30 -14.54 19.01 -37.72
CA SER A 30 -14.06 20.41 -37.82
C SER A 30 -14.46 21.29 -36.61
N GLU A 31 -15.03 20.72 -35.58
CA GLU A 31 -15.38 21.46 -34.37
C GLU A 31 -14.16 21.83 -33.53
N THR A 32 -14.30 22.84 -32.65
CA THR A 32 -13.28 23.21 -31.70
C THR A 32 -13.53 22.59 -30.32
N ALA A 33 -12.50 22.28 -29.56
CA ALA A 33 -12.61 21.80 -28.19
C ALA A 33 -13.40 22.81 -27.32
N LYS A 34 -14.31 22.31 -26.47
CA LYS A 34 -15.15 23.14 -25.59
C LYS A 34 -15.06 22.66 -24.15
N ILE A 35 -14.98 23.61 -23.22
CA ILE A 35 -15.14 23.30 -21.79
C ILE A 35 -16.63 23.00 -21.55
N VAL A 36 -16.94 21.77 -21.17
CA VAL A 36 -18.32 21.30 -20.91
C VAL A 36 -18.67 21.32 -19.43
N SER A 37 -17.69 21.30 -18.56
CA SER A 37 -17.89 21.38 -17.12
C SER A 37 -16.65 21.93 -16.41
N LYS A 38 -16.88 22.60 -15.28
CA LYS A 38 -15.83 23.10 -14.40
C LYS A 38 -16.20 22.81 -12.95
N ILE A 39 -15.31 22.15 -12.21
CA ILE A 39 -15.47 21.85 -10.80
C ILE A 39 -14.49 22.73 -10.06
N VAL A 40 -14.98 23.57 -9.16
CA VAL A 40 -14.12 24.41 -8.30
C VAL A 40 -13.58 23.55 -7.16
N THR A 41 -12.29 23.66 -6.90
CA THR A 41 -11.61 22.99 -5.81
C THR A 41 -11.01 24.02 -4.85
N GLU A 42 -10.95 23.70 -3.57
CA GLU A 42 -10.36 24.57 -2.56
C GLU A 42 -8.84 24.58 -2.69
N GLU A 43 -8.26 23.39 -2.94
CA GLU A 43 -6.82 23.16 -3.04
C GLU A 43 -6.39 22.79 -4.47
N PRO A 44 -5.11 23.00 -4.82
CA PRO A 44 -4.57 22.56 -6.09
C PRO A 44 -4.59 21.04 -6.22
N VAL A 45 -5.16 20.53 -7.32
CA VAL A 45 -5.22 19.11 -7.60
C VAL A 45 -3.95 18.68 -8.33
N GLN A 46 -3.25 17.70 -7.77
CA GLN A 46 -2.02 17.14 -8.32
C GLN A 46 -2.25 15.89 -9.16
N ARG A 47 -3.24 15.06 -8.79
CA ARG A 47 -3.52 13.80 -9.49
C ARG A 47 -5.02 13.65 -9.74
N LEU A 48 -5.32 13.06 -10.89
CA LEU A 48 -6.67 12.71 -11.34
C LEU A 48 -6.72 11.21 -11.63
N VAL A 49 -7.78 10.54 -11.18
CA VAL A 49 -8.07 9.15 -11.55
C VAL A 49 -9.56 9.05 -11.87
N ALA A 50 -9.91 8.51 -13.03
CA ALA A 50 -11.28 8.22 -13.39
C ALA A 50 -11.53 6.72 -13.30
N ALA A 51 -12.47 6.31 -12.46
CA ALA A 51 -12.87 4.93 -12.26
C ALA A 51 -14.31 4.86 -11.78
N ASP A 52 -15.04 3.80 -12.13
CA ASP A 52 -16.39 3.51 -11.65
C ASP A 52 -17.36 4.71 -11.75
N ASN A 53 -17.38 5.39 -12.91
CA ASN A 53 -18.16 6.60 -13.14
C ASN A 53 -17.91 7.76 -12.14
N LYS A 54 -16.77 7.76 -11.48
CA LYS A 54 -16.33 8.81 -10.56
C LYS A 54 -14.99 9.38 -11.02
N LEU A 55 -14.78 10.63 -10.65
CA LEU A 55 -13.49 11.28 -10.77
C LEU A 55 -12.90 11.43 -9.36
N PHE A 56 -11.77 10.83 -9.13
CA PHE A 56 -11.00 10.97 -7.89
C PHE A 56 -9.90 12.00 -8.09
N THR A 57 -9.68 12.82 -7.09
CA THR A 57 -8.64 13.83 -7.08
C THR A 57 -7.76 13.69 -5.85
N VAL A 58 -6.48 13.97 -6.00
CA VAL A 58 -5.53 14.03 -4.88
C VAL A 58 -4.89 15.41 -4.90
N THR A 59 -4.91 16.10 -3.77
CA THR A 59 -4.24 17.40 -3.58
C THR A 59 -2.81 17.24 -3.08
N ALA A 60 -2.05 18.35 -3.09
CA ALA A 60 -0.70 18.39 -2.54
C ALA A 60 -0.62 18.00 -1.06
N ASP A 61 -1.68 18.30 -0.31
CA ASP A 61 -1.77 18.04 1.12
C ASP A 61 -2.27 16.61 1.44
N GLY A 62 -2.44 15.77 0.39
CA GLY A 62 -2.86 14.39 0.53
C GLY A 62 -4.38 14.20 0.66
N ASN A 63 -5.18 15.24 0.52
CA ASN A 63 -6.64 15.09 0.52
C ASN A 63 -7.13 14.38 -0.73
N VAL A 64 -8.04 13.43 -0.54
CA VAL A 64 -8.69 12.68 -1.62
C VAL A 64 -10.16 13.04 -1.68
N ALA A 65 -10.63 13.47 -2.85
CA ALA A 65 -12.04 13.74 -3.09
C ALA A 65 -12.58 12.93 -4.27
N ALA A 66 -13.84 12.52 -4.20
CA ALA A 66 -14.54 11.79 -5.25
C ALA A 66 -15.73 12.61 -5.76
N TYR A 67 -15.77 12.83 -7.07
CA TYR A 67 -16.86 13.52 -7.77
C TYR A 67 -17.65 12.51 -8.60
N GLY A 68 -18.95 12.49 -8.44
CA GLY A 68 -19.87 11.60 -9.16
C GLY A 68 -21.21 12.24 -9.45
N LYS A 69 -22.06 11.57 -10.25
CA LYS A 69 -23.39 12.06 -10.58
C LYS A 69 -24.38 12.04 -9.42
N THR A 70 -24.13 11.21 -8.42
CA THR A 70 -25.00 11.08 -7.24
C THR A 70 -24.40 11.89 -6.10
N LYS A 71 -25.19 12.81 -5.50
CA LYS A 71 -24.81 13.44 -4.24
C LYS A 71 -24.86 12.37 -3.14
N HIS A 72 -23.75 11.76 -2.86
CA HIS A 72 -23.59 11.11 -1.56
C HIS A 72 -23.28 12.20 -0.55
N HIS A 73 -23.94 12.17 0.60
CA HIS A 73 -23.45 12.90 1.76
C HIS A 73 -21.97 12.49 1.93
N SER A 74 -21.09 13.46 1.89
CA SER A 74 -19.74 13.27 2.38
C SER A 74 -19.84 13.00 3.88
N GLU A 75 -19.92 11.74 4.27
CA GLU A 75 -19.37 11.40 5.55
C GLU A 75 -17.87 11.67 5.38
N SER A 76 -17.42 12.77 5.97
CA SER A 76 -16.00 12.86 6.27
C SER A 76 -15.76 11.67 7.18
N VAL A 77 -15.08 10.65 6.66
CA VAL A 77 -14.38 9.73 7.53
C VAL A 77 -13.35 10.64 8.20
N ALA A 78 -13.78 11.23 9.33
CA ALA A 78 -12.85 11.84 10.24
C ALA A 78 -11.88 10.70 10.55
N THR A 79 -10.69 10.79 10.02
CA THR A 79 -9.57 10.06 10.57
C THR A 79 -9.57 10.50 12.01
N ASP A 80 -10.09 9.64 12.91
CA ASP A 80 -10.06 9.91 14.34
C ASP A 80 -8.57 10.12 14.69
N PRO A 81 -8.11 11.34 14.98
CA PRO A 81 -6.70 11.59 15.25
C PRO A 81 -6.30 11.12 16.64
N GLY A 82 -7.03 10.20 17.23
CA GLY A 82 -6.94 10.05 18.67
C GLY A 82 -7.12 8.69 19.27
N VAL A 83 -6.95 7.59 18.58
CA VAL A 83 -6.50 6.41 19.29
C VAL A 83 -4.97 6.45 19.28
N ILE A 84 -4.40 7.13 20.26
CA ILE A 84 -3.05 6.83 20.73
C ILE A 84 -3.14 5.37 21.15
N VAL A 85 -2.82 4.47 20.24
CA VAL A 85 -2.66 3.06 20.57
C VAL A 85 -1.50 3.02 21.53
N ASP A 86 -1.82 2.66 22.76
CA ASP A 86 -0.86 2.39 23.80
C ASP A 86 0.19 1.43 23.25
N ASP A 87 1.39 1.93 23.03
CA ASP A 87 2.54 1.19 22.47
C ASP A 87 3.05 0.13 23.47
N ASN A 88 2.30 -0.07 24.56
CA ASN A 88 2.51 -1.03 25.64
C ASN A 88 1.84 -2.39 25.37
N GLN A 89 1.78 -2.87 24.14
CA GLN A 89 1.58 -4.31 23.96
C GLN A 89 2.81 -5.01 24.55
N THR A 90 2.58 -5.76 25.61
CA THR A 90 3.59 -6.66 26.21
C THR A 90 3.92 -7.72 25.17
N ILE A 91 4.97 -7.49 24.39
CA ILE A 91 5.49 -8.48 23.44
C ILE A 91 5.98 -9.64 24.28
N SER A 92 5.61 -10.86 23.94
CA SER A 92 6.11 -12.03 24.66
C SER A 92 7.65 -12.11 24.53
N VAL A 93 8.33 -12.44 25.61
CA VAL A 93 9.81 -12.55 25.64
C VAL A 93 10.32 -13.50 24.54
N GLY A 94 9.54 -14.53 24.20
CA GLY A 94 9.89 -15.47 23.13
C GLY A 94 9.81 -14.87 21.73
N GLY A 95 8.80 -14.04 21.46
CA GLY A 95 8.64 -13.36 20.16
C GLY A 95 9.73 -12.31 19.92
N GLU A 96 10.09 -11.56 20.97
CA GLU A 96 11.19 -10.59 20.91
C GLU A 96 12.55 -11.24 20.62
N GLN A 97 12.86 -12.33 21.29
CA GLN A 97 14.14 -13.02 21.11
C GLN A 97 14.25 -13.61 19.71
N ALA A 98 13.20 -14.28 19.22
CA ALA A 98 13.16 -14.83 17.87
C ALA A 98 13.40 -13.77 16.79
N VAL A 99 12.75 -12.60 16.91
CA VAL A 99 12.96 -11.49 15.96
C VAL A 99 14.36 -10.88 16.11
N SER A 100 14.87 -10.73 17.31
CA SER A 100 16.23 -10.24 17.55
C SER A 100 17.28 -11.16 16.92
N ASP A 101 17.13 -12.46 17.09
CA ASP A 101 18.05 -13.46 16.53
C ASP A 101 17.99 -13.45 14.98
N LEU A 102 16.80 -13.30 14.40
CA LEU A 102 16.63 -13.16 12.95
C LEU A 102 17.30 -11.90 12.40
N LEU A 103 17.13 -10.75 13.07
CA LEU A 103 17.74 -9.48 12.65
C LEU A 103 19.28 -9.48 12.78
N ALA A 104 19.83 -10.32 13.62
CA ALA A 104 21.29 -10.48 13.79
C ALA A 104 21.96 -11.26 12.63
N LEU A 105 21.18 -11.92 11.76
CA LEU A 105 21.72 -12.79 10.70
C LEU A 105 22.18 -12.04 9.45
N GLY A 106 21.83 -10.76 9.28
CA GLY A 106 22.16 -10.03 8.06
C GLY A 106 22.04 -8.51 8.20
N ASP A 107 22.13 -7.79 7.07
CA ASP A 107 21.86 -6.35 7.02
C ASP A 107 20.35 -6.10 7.12
N PRO A 108 19.87 -5.54 8.23
CA PRO A 108 18.44 -5.32 8.43
C PRO A 108 17.91 -4.05 7.76
N SER A 109 18.69 -3.39 6.93
CA SER A 109 18.21 -2.22 6.16
C SER A 109 17.41 -2.62 4.92
N GLY A 110 16.68 -1.68 4.34
CA GLY A 110 15.98 -1.84 3.06
C GLY A 110 14.71 -2.69 3.13
N TYR A 111 14.49 -3.55 2.13
CA TYR A 111 13.25 -4.31 1.98
C TYR A 111 13.39 -5.72 2.54
N ALA A 112 12.42 -6.14 3.36
CA ALA A 112 12.32 -7.49 3.86
C ALA A 112 11.00 -8.16 3.45
N PHE A 113 11.04 -9.49 3.28
CA PHE A 113 9.88 -10.30 2.94
C PHE A 113 9.76 -11.45 3.92
N TRP A 114 8.55 -11.67 4.43
CA TRP A 114 8.22 -12.78 5.31
C TRP A 114 7.21 -13.69 4.62
N PHE A 115 7.55 -14.93 4.39
CA PHE A 115 6.66 -15.94 3.80
C PHE A 115 6.24 -16.97 4.85
N GLY A 116 4.94 -17.10 5.03
CA GLY A 116 4.29 -18.01 5.97
C GLY A 116 3.54 -17.28 7.09
N LYS A 117 2.99 -18.06 8.00
CA LYS A 117 2.18 -17.54 9.11
C LYS A 117 3.02 -16.62 10.00
N CYS A 118 2.48 -15.46 10.31
CA CYS A 118 3.06 -14.52 11.26
C CYS A 118 2.06 -14.37 12.41
N ASP A 119 2.44 -14.80 13.61
CA ASP A 119 1.59 -14.61 14.78
C ASP A 119 1.62 -13.14 15.27
N ASN A 120 0.67 -12.78 16.13
CA ASN A 120 0.52 -11.41 16.60
C ASN A 120 1.75 -10.93 17.38
N ASP A 121 2.43 -11.80 18.11
CA ASP A 121 3.61 -11.45 18.91
C ASP A 121 4.81 -11.20 17.99
N GLN A 122 4.99 -12.07 16.98
CA GLN A 122 6.01 -11.89 15.94
C GLN A 122 5.76 -10.61 15.14
N LEU A 123 4.51 -10.36 14.74
CA LEU A 123 4.13 -9.14 14.04
C LEU A 123 4.43 -7.89 14.88
N ALA A 124 4.04 -7.90 16.16
CA ALA A 124 4.29 -6.78 17.06
C ALA A 124 5.81 -6.54 17.24
N ALA A 125 6.60 -7.59 17.44
CA ALA A 125 8.04 -7.50 17.56
C ALA A 125 8.71 -7.00 16.27
N LEU A 126 8.27 -7.47 15.10
CA LEU A 126 8.75 -7.01 13.80
C LEU A 126 8.42 -5.52 13.57
N ILE A 127 7.23 -5.06 13.95
CA ILE A 127 6.83 -3.65 13.84
C ILE A 127 7.67 -2.77 14.76
N ALA A 128 7.86 -3.19 16.01
CA ALA A 128 8.57 -2.40 17.02
C ALA A 128 10.08 -2.29 16.77
N ARG A 129 10.69 -3.36 16.28
CA ARG A 129 12.16 -3.49 16.17
C ARG A 129 12.69 -3.49 14.74
N SER A 130 11.79 -3.56 13.73
CA SER A 130 12.23 -3.67 12.35
C SER A 130 12.93 -2.39 11.89
N PRO A 131 14.21 -2.44 11.57
CA PRO A 131 14.93 -1.34 10.95
C PRO A 131 14.68 -1.27 9.45
N PHE A 132 13.94 -2.24 8.88
CA PHE A 132 13.61 -2.27 7.46
C PHE A 132 12.84 -1.00 7.02
N GLU A 133 13.13 -0.51 5.84
CA GLU A 133 12.36 0.55 5.21
C GLU A 133 10.92 0.07 4.94
N GLN A 134 10.81 -1.18 4.50
CA GLN A 134 9.53 -1.84 4.27
C GLN A 134 9.61 -3.35 4.53
N LEU A 135 8.60 -3.88 5.19
CA LEU A 135 8.40 -5.32 5.41
C LEU A 135 7.12 -5.76 4.73
N ALA A 136 7.21 -6.73 3.83
CA ALA A 136 6.04 -7.39 3.25
C ALA A 136 5.86 -8.78 3.85
N ILE A 137 4.69 -9.04 4.41
CA ILE A 137 4.28 -10.35 4.94
C ILE A 137 3.39 -11.00 3.90
N ILE A 138 3.71 -12.23 3.53
CA ILE A 138 2.96 -13.01 2.54
C ILE A 138 2.47 -14.30 3.22
N ASP A 139 1.18 -14.41 3.39
CA ASP A 139 0.51 -15.56 4.00
C ASP A 139 -0.54 -16.13 3.03
N GLU A 140 -0.67 -17.44 2.97
CA GLU A 140 -1.67 -18.09 2.11
C GLU A 140 -3.10 -17.99 2.66
N ASP A 141 -3.26 -17.78 3.97
CA ASP A 141 -4.55 -17.65 4.64
C ASP A 141 -5.10 -16.22 4.51
N SER A 142 -6.11 -16.06 3.65
CA SER A 142 -6.77 -14.76 3.42
C SER A 142 -7.38 -14.15 4.68
N ASP A 143 -7.93 -14.98 5.58
CA ASP A 143 -8.56 -14.51 6.82
C ASP A 143 -7.51 -13.98 7.81
N SER A 144 -6.35 -14.64 7.84
CA SER A 144 -5.18 -14.17 8.59
C SER A 144 -4.68 -12.82 8.06
N VAL A 145 -4.53 -12.72 6.74
CA VAL A 145 -4.12 -11.48 6.06
C VAL A 145 -5.08 -10.33 6.37
N ASP A 146 -6.38 -10.55 6.29
CA ASP A 146 -7.37 -9.51 6.55
C ASP A 146 -7.40 -9.07 8.02
N ARG A 147 -7.15 -9.99 8.96
CA ARG A 147 -6.98 -9.63 10.38
C ARG A 147 -5.73 -8.77 10.59
N MET A 148 -4.59 -9.20 10.06
CA MET A 148 -3.33 -8.45 10.17
C MET A 148 -3.44 -7.06 9.54
N ARG A 149 -4.11 -6.92 8.40
CA ARG A 149 -4.33 -5.61 7.76
C ARG A 149 -5.13 -4.68 8.66
N ARG A 150 -6.22 -5.16 9.26
CA ARG A 150 -7.02 -4.36 10.21
C ARG A 150 -6.20 -3.94 11.43
N ASP A 151 -5.40 -4.86 12.00
CA ASP A 151 -4.56 -4.56 13.15
C ASP A 151 -3.47 -3.52 12.83
N LEU A 152 -2.86 -3.62 11.64
CA LEU A 152 -1.87 -2.64 11.18
C LEU A 152 -2.49 -1.27 10.91
N ASP A 153 -3.69 -1.24 10.35
CA ASP A 153 -4.42 0.00 10.09
C ASP A 153 -4.78 0.70 11.39
N HIS A 154 -5.36 -0.02 12.35
CA HIS A 154 -5.64 0.50 13.69
C HIS A 154 -4.39 1.04 14.40
N LYS A 155 -3.23 0.41 14.20
CA LYS A 155 -1.95 0.84 14.78
C LYS A 155 -1.23 1.90 13.94
N GLN A 156 -1.82 2.36 12.83
CA GLN A 156 -1.22 3.31 11.88
C GLN A 156 0.19 2.87 11.40
N LYS A 157 0.40 1.57 11.30
CA LYS A 157 1.68 0.97 10.84
C LYS A 157 1.58 0.39 9.43
N TYR A 158 0.38 0.41 8.82
CA TYR A 158 0.21 -0.01 7.44
C TYR A 158 0.98 0.94 6.50
N GLY A 159 1.72 0.36 5.56
CA GLY A 159 2.62 1.11 4.68
C GLY A 159 4.09 0.80 4.95
N LYS A 160 4.56 0.86 6.20
CA LYS A 160 5.87 0.31 6.57
C LYS A 160 5.84 -1.22 6.62
N VAL A 161 4.75 -1.78 7.13
CA VAL A 161 4.45 -3.22 7.07
C VAL A 161 3.22 -3.41 6.18
N THR A 162 3.34 -4.25 5.16
CA THR A 162 2.24 -4.62 4.25
C THR A 162 1.98 -6.10 4.33
N VAL A 163 0.73 -6.52 4.12
CA VAL A 163 0.34 -7.94 4.19
C VAL A 163 -0.39 -8.33 2.92
N HIS A 164 0.03 -9.45 2.31
CA HIS A 164 -0.47 -9.93 1.03
C HIS A 164 -0.87 -11.40 1.13
N VAL A 165 -1.93 -11.77 0.41
CA VAL A 165 -2.28 -13.18 0.21
C VAL A 165 -1.36 -13.76 -0.87
N GLY A 166 -0.73 -14.89 -0.59
CA GLY A 166 0.13 -15.56 -1.57
C GLY A 166 1.00 -16.64 -0.95
N THR A 167 1.77 -17.29 -1.80
CA THR A 167 2.72 -18.35 -1.41
C THR A 167 4.13 -18.02 -1.89
N ALA A 168 5.12 -18.64 -1.29
CA ALA A 168 6.52 -18.50 -1.71
C ALA A 168 6.76 -19.06 -3.12
N THR A 169 6.01 -20.10 -3.51
CA THR A 169 6.12 -20.76 -4.82
C THR A 169 5.52 -19.96 -5.95
N GLU A 170 4.53 -19.13 -5.68
CA GLU A 170 3.85 -18.27 -6.67
C GLU A 170 4.41 -16.84 -6.70
N SER A 171 5.30 -16.54 -5.78
CA SER A 171 5.88 -15.20 -5.68
C SER A 171 6.66 -14.81 -6.93
N MET A 172 6.38 -13.62 -7.46
CA MET A 172 7.07 -13.01 -8.60
C MET A 172 7.92 -11.81 -8.14
N LEU A 173 8.70 -11.98 -7.09
CA LEU A 173 9.60 -10.91 -6.66
C LEU A 173 10.66 -10.62 -7.73
N PRO A 174 10.96 -9.34 -8.00
CA PRO A 174 12.09 -8.97 -8.85
C PRO A 174 13.41 -9.48 -8.28
N SER A 175 14.38 -9.72 -9.15
CA SER A 175 15.73 -10.10 -8.73
C SER A 175 16.34 -8.99 -7.86
N TYR A 176 17.01 -9.39 -6.78
CA TYR A 176 17.76 -8.50 -5.90
C TYR A 176 16.95 -7.40 -5.20
N VAL A 177 15.65 -7.61 -4.99
CA VAL A 177 14.77 -6.62 -4.34
C VAL A 177 14.90 -6.65 -2.82
N GLY A 178 15.09 -7.82 -2.22
CA GLY A 178 15.08 -8.02 -0.77
C GLY A 178 16.48 -8.02 -0.13
N ASN A 179 16.65 -7.30 0.94
CA ASN A 179 17.84 -7.43 1.79
C ASN A 179 17.74 -8.69 2.64
N MET A 180 16.54 -9.02 3.09
CA MET A 180 16.26 -10.24 3.87
C MET A 180 14.97 -10.90 3.40
N ILE A 181 14.97 -12.23 3.36
CA ILE A 181 13.77 -13.03 3.11
C ILE A 181 13.68 -14.11 4.18
N PHE A 182 12.58 -14.08 4.92
CA PHE A 182 12.23 -15.08 5.91
C PHE A 182 11.25 -16.06 5.28
N LEU A 183 11.60 -17.34 5.31
CA LEU A 183 10.74 -18.41 4.83
C LEU A 183 10.47 -19.35 5.99
N GLN A 184 9.20 -19.51 6.36
CA GLN A 184 8.82 -20.49 7.36
C GLN A 184 8.76 -21.90 6.73
N PRO A 185 9.17 -22.93 7.47
CA PRO A 185 8.98 -24.30 7.03
C PRO A 185 7.50 -24.64 6.92
N SER A 186 7.16 -25.54 6.01
CA SER A 186 5.81 -26.10 5.92
C SER A 186 5.42 -26.85 7.21
N GLU A 187 4.14 -27.09 7.42
CA GLU A 187 3.63 -27.88 8.57
C GLU A 187 4.24 -29.29 8.62
N SER A 188 4.70 -29.83 7.50
CA SER A 188 5.44 -31.10 7.42
C SER A 188 6.89 -31.01 7.85
N GLY A 189 7.39 -29.82 8.21
CA GLY A 189 8.74 -29.59 8.77
C GLY A 189 9.85 -29.43 7.76
N GLY A 190 9.57 -29.12 6.50
CA GLY A 190 10.55 -28.92 5.46
C GLY A 190 10.35 -27.62 4.68
N PHE A 191 11.38 -27.24 3.91
CA PHE A 191 11.27 -26.15 2.93
C PHE A 191 11.04 -26.73 1.53
N ASP A 192 10.14 -26.12 0.76
CA ASP A 192 9.99 -26.46 -0.64
C ASP A 192 11.24 -25.97 -1.42
N PRO A 193 12.01 -26.87 -2.06
CA PRO A 193 13.21 -26.50 -2.78
C PRO A 193 12.94 -25.50 -3.92
N SER A 194 11.76 -25.55 -4.53
CA SER A 194 11.37 -24.63 -5.62
C SER A 194 11.12 -23.22 -5.08
N ALA A 195 10.51 -23.11 -3.91
CA ALA A 195 10.35 -21.83 -3.21
C ALA A 195 11.71 -21.24 -2.83
N VAL A 196 12.60 -22.03 -2.24
CA VAL A 196 13.95 -21.58 -1.87
C VAL A 196 14.71 -21.08 -3.09
N GLN A 197 14.73 -21.85 -4.19
CA GLN A 197 15.41 -21.47 -5.42
C GLN A 197 14.85 -20.17 -6.00
N ARG A 198 13.54 -20.00 -6.02
CA ARG A 198 12.87 -18.80 -6.53
C ARG A 198 13.23 -17.57 -5.67
N LEU A 199 13.10 -17.69 -4.36
CA LEU A 199 13.35 -16.60 -3.43
C LEU A 199 14.83 -16.24 -3.36
N TYR A 200 15.74 -17.18 -3.57
CA TYR A 200 17.19 -16.92 -3.60
C TYR A 200 17.57 -15.86 -4.65
N HIS A 201 16.90 -15.84 -5.81
CA HIS A 201 17.14 -14.82 -6.83
C HIS A 201 16.63 -13.42 -6.45
N ALA A 202 15.71 -13.34 -5.49
CA ALA A 202 15.19 -12.06 -5.01
C ALA A 202 16.06 -11.42 -3.92
N VAL A 203 16.96 -12.17 -3.29
CA VAL A 203 17.87 -11.64 -2.27
C VAL A 203 19.02 -10.89 -2.92
N ARG A 204 19.37 -9.73 -2.38
CA ARG A 204 20.56 -8.96 -2.79
C ARG A 204 21.83 -9.74 -2.44
N PRO A 205 22.77 -9.87 -3.36
CA PRO A 205 24.10 -10.29 -3.03
C PRO A 205 24.83 -9.09 -2.41
N TYR A 206 25.02 -9.09 -1.10
CA TYR A 206 25.83 -8.14 -0.28
C TYR A 206 25.73 -6.66 -0.63
#